data_3b63705d25f107642c47a536adca991a
#
_entry.id   3b63705d25f107642c47a536adca991a
#
_cell.length_a   1.000
_cell.length_b   1.000
_cell.length_c   1.000
_cell.angle_alpha   90.00
_cell.angle_beta   90.00
_cell.angle_gamma   90.00
#
_symmetry.space_group_name_H-M   'P 1'
#
loop_
_entity.id
_entity.type
_entity.pdbx_description
1 polymer ?
#
loop_
_entity_poly.entity_id
_entity_poly.type
_entity_poly.pdbx_seq_one_letter_code
_entity_poly.pdbx_strand_id
1 'polypeptide(L)'
;MRTTALFLVIILVISMPLSIFAAPRALEVDPTLRFNGTTATCEVTIIGNNMSEPIEVTMELMRGTYCVARWTSSSYGYIHMKETATVTSGRTYQLVVYVTFRGDSLSPVSVSGTC
;
A
#
# COMPACT_ATOMS: atom_id res chain seq x y z
N MET A 1 0.61 51.92 -2.39
CA MET A 1 0.63 51.38 -2.42
C MET A 1 0.84 50.35 -2.08
N ARG A 2 1.18 49.91 -1.86
CA ARG A 2 1.52 49.03 -1.60
C ARG A 2 0.88 48.11 -0.99
N THR A 3 0.72 48.06 -0.37
CA THR A 3 0.05 47.47 0.48
C THR A 3 -0.69 46.57 -0.10
N THR A 4 -1.19 46.78 -0.86
CA THR A 4 -1.94 45.97 -1.47
C THR A 4 -1.37 44.78 -1.76
N ALA A 5 -0.32 44.80 -2.06
CA ALA A 5 0.31 43.64 -2.37
C ALA A 5 0.14 42.62 -1.41
N LEU A 6 0.26 42.98 -0.39
CA LEU A 6 0.21 42.06 0.50
C LEU A 6 -0.85 41.20 0.45
N PHE A 7 -1.76 41.52 0.28
CA PHE A 7 -2.81 40.80 0.35
C PHE A 7 -2.78 39.67 -0.42
N LEU A 8 -2.34 39.78 -1.30
CA LEU A 8 -2.37 38.82 -2.15
C LEU A 8 -1.76 37.70 -1.58
N VAL A 9 -0.86 37.80 -1.00
CA VAL A 9 -0.15 36.80 -0.47
C VAL A 9 -1.01 35.95 0.22
N ILE A 10 -1.74 36.39 0.94
CA ILE A 10 -2.58 35.65 1.65
C ILE A 10 -3.30 34.75 0.92
N ILE A 11 -3.76 35.05 -0.04
CA ILE A 11 -4.45 34.24 -0.77
C ILE A 11 -3.91 32.98 -1.00
N LEU A 12 -2.82 32.94 -1.38
CA LEU A 12 -2.27 31.71 -1.70
C LEU A 12 -2.39 30.79 -0.67
N VAL A 13 -2.25 31.16 0.36
CA VAL A 13 -2.30 30.32 1.40
C VAL A 13 -3.42 29.53 1.33
N ILE A 14 -4.43 30.00 1.09
CA ILE A 14 -5.55 29.33 1.07
C ILE A 14 -5.55 28.21 0.24
N SER A 15 -4.97 28.27 -0.74
CA SER A 15 -5.05 27.18 -1.59
C SER A 15 -4.55 25.92 -1.09
N MET A 16 -3.60 25.87 -0.43
CA MET A 16 -3.07 24.64 -0.07
C MET A 16 -3.96 23.81 0.66
N PRO A 17 -4.61 24.23 1.45
CA PRO A 17 -5.40 23.46 2.31
C PRO A 17 -6.09 22.43 1.62
N LEU A 18 -6.56 22.71 0.59
CA LEU A 18 -7.26 21.76 -0.04
C LEU A 18 -6.66 20.52 -0.23
N SER A 19 -5.54 20.48 -0.52
CA SER A 19 -4.94 19.22 -0.84
C SER A 19 -5.14 18.29 0.24
N ILE A 20 -5.20 18.69 1.34
CA ILE A 20 -5.35 17.88 2.37
C ILE A 20 -6.51 17.08 2.34
N PHE A 21 -7.48 17.49 1.83
CA PHE A 21 -8.61 16.74 1.85
C PHE A 21 -8.46 15.41 1.38
N ALA A 22 -7.67 15.18 0.57
CA ALA A 22 -7.56 13.89 0.04
C ALA A 22 -7.20 12.91 1.07
N ALA A 23 -6.52 13.30 1.94
CA ALA A 23 -6.04 12.39 2.89
C ALA A 23 -7.06 11.58 3.58
N PRO A 24 -8.14 11.98 3.74
CA PRO A 24 -9.08 11.29 4.51
C PRO A 24 -9.16 9.86 4.26
N ARG A 25 -8.83 9.42 3.18
CA ARG A 25 -8.90 8.15 2.93
C ARG A 25 -8.07 7.39 3.73
N ALA A 26 -7.17 7.74 4.34
CA ALA A 26 -6.38 7.08 5.32
C ALA A 26 -6.34 5.59 5.36
N LEU A 27 -6.25 4.96 4.29
CA LEU A 27 -6.04 3.55 4.30
C LEU A 27 -4.54 3.31 4.32
N GLU A 28 -4.06 2.54 5.29
CA GLU A 28 -2.65 2.27 5.42
C GLU A 28 -2.34 0.88 4.90
N VAL A 29 -1.39 0.73 3.99
CA VAL A 29 -1.00 -0.56 3.45
C VAL A 29 0.49 -0.71 3.69
N ASP A 30 0.87 -1.70 4.50
CA ASP A 30 2.25 -1.87 4.93
C ASP A 30 2.77 -3.27 4.59
N PRO A 31 3.39 -3.47 3.44
CA PRO A 31 3.91 -4.77 3.04
C PRO A 31 5.33 -4.99 3.52
N THR A 32 5.67 -6.24 3.82
CA THR A 32 7.01 -6.61 4.26
C THR A 32 7.41 -7.91 3.56
N LEU A 33 8.63 -7.96 3.07
CA LEU A 33 9.18 -9.15 2.42
C LEU A 33 10.49 -9.50 3.12
N ARG A 34 10.56 -10.70 3.69
CA ARG A 34 11.75 -11.15 4.39
C ARG A 34 12.15 -12.53 3.91
N PHE A 35 13.42 -12.85 4.01
CA PHE A 35 13.94 -14.14 3.58
C PHE A 35 14.66 -14.84 4.72
N ASN A 36 14.49 -16.15 4.80
CA ASN A 36 15.24 -16.96 5.74
C ASN A 36 15.63 -18.21 4.96
N GLY A 37 16.86 -18.25 4.46
CA GLY A 37 17.28 -19.32 3.57
C GLY A 37 16.48 -19.26 2.29
N THR A 38 15.84 -20.35 1.91
CA THR A 38 15.04 -20.38 0.71
C THR A 38 13.55 -20.23 1.02
N THR A 39 13.22 -19.62 2.15
CA THR A 39 11.84 -19.33 2.51
C THR A 39 11.62 -17.83 2.51
N ALA A 40 10.65 -17.37 1.75
CA ALA A 40 10.26 -15.98 1.77
C ALA A 40 9.03 -15.84 2.64
N THR A 41 9.02 -14.83 3.50
CA THR A 41 7.85 -14.51 4.30
C THR A 41 7.27 -13.21 3.76
N CYS A 42 6.03 -13.31 3.31
CA CYS A 42 5.31 -12.21 2.70
C CYS A 42 4.20 -11.77 3.64
N GLU A 43 4.24 -10.54 4.06
CA GLU A 43 3.32 -10.07 5.08
C GLU A 43 2.78 -8.71 4.70
N VAL A 44 1.51 -8.46 4.95
CA VAL A 44 0.92 -7.15 4.72
C VAL A 44 -0.10 -6.87 5.80
N THR A 45 -0.11 -5.65 6.28
CA THR A 45 -1.12 -5.17 7.21
C THR A 45 -1.84 -4.01 6.53
N ILE A 46 -3.16 -4.04 6.55
CA ILE A 46 -3.99 -3.00 5.95
C ILE A 46 -4.94 -2.50 7.01
N ILE A 47 -4.92 -1.20 7.24
CA ILE A 47 -5.76 -0.58 8.27
C ILE A 47 -6.65 0.45 7.60
N GLY A 48 -7.95 0.28 7.73
CA GLY A 48 -8.92 1.22 7.19
C GLY A 48 -9.36 2.19 8.26
N ASN A 49 -10.24 3.10 7.87
CA ASN A 49 -10.71 4.12 8.80
C ASN A 49 -11.71 3.61 9.80
N ASN A 50 -12.52 2.67 9.44
CA ASN A 50 -13.46 2.12 10.40
C ASN A 50 -13.74 0.66 10.09
N MET A 51 -14.35 -0.02 11.02
CA MET A 51 -14.52 -1.46 10.92
C MET A 51 -15.65 -1.92 10.01
N SER A 52 -16.36 -1.00 9.39
CA SER A 52 -17.44 -1.42 8.52
C SER A 52 -17.06 -1.35 7.05
N GLU A 53 -15.84 -0.97 6.74
CA GLU A 53 -15.43 -0.80 5.35
C GLU A 53 -14.88 -2.08 4.77
N PRO A 54 -15.43 -2.58 3.67
CA PRO A 54 -14.93 -3.83 3.08
C PRO A 54 -13.60 -3.64 2.39
N ILE A 55 -12.68 -4.55 2.65
CA ILE A 55 -11.34 -4.53 2.08
C ILE A 55 -11.08 -5.87 1.45
N GLU A 56 -10.59 -5.87 0.23
CA GLU A 56 -10.16 -7.09 -0.44
C GLU A 56 -8.70 -6.91 -0.82
N VAL A 57 -7.89 -7.90 -0.60
CA VAL A 57 -6.47 -7.80 -0.89
C VAL A 57 -5.97 -9.04 -1.62
N THR A 58 -5.11 -8.83 -2.60
CA THR A 58 -4.38 -9.89 -3.28
C THR A 58 -2.90 -9.57 -3.12
N MET A 59 -2.14 -10.55 -2.68
CA MET A 59 -0.71 -10.41 -2.48
C MET A 59 -0.03 -11.35 -3.43
N GLU A 60 0.92 -10.87 -4.23
CA GLU A 60 1.64 -11.69 -5.21
C GLU A 60 3.12 -11.60 -4.98
N LEU A 61 3.79 -12.73 -4.92
CA LEU A 61 5.25 -12.75 -4.87
C LEU A 61 5.73 -12.97 -6.29
N MET A 62 6.44 -12.01 -6.84
CA MET A 62 6.88 -12.00 -8.23
C MET A 62 8.38 -12.12 -8.35
N ARG A 63 8.83 -12.82 -9.38
CA ARG A 63 10.22 -12.81 -9.76
C ARG A 63 10.21 -12.34 -11.21
N GLY A 64 10.52 -11.07 -11.44
CA GLY A 64 10.34 -10.48 -12.75
C GLY A 64 8.87 -10.50 -13.11
N THR A 65 8.54 -11.11 -14.22
CA THR A 65 7.15 -11.21 -14.65
C THR A 65 6.51 -12.55 -14.25
N TYR A 66 7.26 -13.38 -13.55
CA TYR A 66 6.74 -14.69 -13.15
C TYR A 66 6.13 -14.63 -11.75
N CYS A 67 4.92 -15.11 -11.62
CA CYS A 67 4.24 -15.13 -10.33
C CYS A 67 4.59 -16.41 -9.60
N VAL A 68 5.33 -16.28 -8.50
CA VAL A 68 5.75 -17.43 -7.71
C VAL A 68 4.60 -17.92 -6.85
N ALA A 69 3.84 -17.01 -6.28
CA ALA A 69 2.72 -17.36 -5.40
C ALA A 69 1.76 -16.20 -5.31
N ARG A 70 0.50 -16.52 -5.04
CA ARG A 70 -0.55 -15.51 -4.94
C ARG A 70 -1.52 -15.91 -3.82
N TRP A 71 -1.90 -14.94 -3.02
CA TRP A 71 -2.84 -15.17 -1.92
C TRP A 71 -3.87 -14.05 -1.91
N THR A 72 -5.10 -14.36 -1.52
CA THR A 72 -6.16 -13.35 -1.42
C THR A 72 -6.84 -13.46 -0.06
N SER A 73 -7.39 -12.35 0.39
CA SER A 73 -8.15 -12.31 1.64
C SER A 73 -9.13 -11.15 1.58
N SER A 74 -10.14 -11.19 2.40
CA SER A 74 -11.08 -10.08 2.52
C SER A 74 -11.55 -9.98 3.95
N SER A 75 -11.84 -8.77 4.38
CA SER A 75 -12.30 -8.51 5.74
C SER A 75 -12.88 -7.10 5.79
N TYR A 76 -13.24 -6.67 6.98
CA TYR A 76 -13.76 -5.32 7.16
C TYR A 76 -12.83 -4.55 8.09
N GLY A 77 -12.38 -3.39 7.64
CA GLY A 77 -11.62 -2.48 8.47
C GLY A 77 -10.16 -2.81 8.71
N TYR A 78 -9.79 -4.07 8.72
CA TYR A 78 -8.43 -4.46 9.05
C TYR A 78 -8.10 -5.82 8.44
N ILE A 79 -6.93 -5.94 7.85
CA ILE A 79 -6.45 -7.22 7.32
C ILE A 79 -4.98 -7.38 7.70
N HIS A 80 -4.64 -8.58 8.14
CA HIS A 80 -3.25 -8.95 8.33
C HIS A 80 -3.04 -10.31 7.66
N MET A 81 -2.16 -10.36 6.68
CA MET A 81 -1.83 -11.60 5.99
C MET A 81 -0.36 -11.89 6.18
N LYS A 82 -0.05 -13.15 6.41
CA LYS A 82 1.33 -13.59 6.55
C LYS A 82 1.45 -14.96 5.92
N GLU A 83 2.18 -15.05 4.81
CA GLU A 83 2.30 -16.27 4.05
C GLU A 83 3.75 -16.55 3.72
N THR A 84 4.07 -17.80 3.42
CA THR A 84 5.44 -18.16 3.07
C THR A 84 5.45 -18.86 1.72
N ALA A 85 6.57 -18.74 1.04
CA ALA A 85 6.79 -19.42 -0.25
C ALA A 85 8.24 -19.82 -0.35
N THR A 86 8.48 -20.88 -1.12
CA THR A 86 9.87 -21.33 -1.36
C THR A 86 10.42 -20.51 -2.51
N VAL A 87 11.64 -20.00 -2.32
CA VAL A 87 12.30 -19.15 -3.30
C VAL A 87 13.71 -19.66 -3.56
N THR A 88 14.34 -19.08 -4.56
CA THR A 88 15.69 -19.47 -4.97
C THR A 88 16.70 -18.45 -4.48
N SER A 89 17.75 -18.92 -3.84
CA SER A 89 18.79 -18.05 -3.34
C SER A 89 19.43 -17.27 -4.49
N GLY A 90 19.81 -16.05 -4.24
CA GLY A 90 20.47 -15.21 -5.22
C GLY A 90 19.55 -14.49 -6.19
N ARG A 91 18.23 -14.65 -6.04
CA ARG A 91 17.29 -14.00 -6.95
C ARG A 91 16.60 -12.85 -6.26
N THR A 92 16.16 -11.88 -7.04
CA THR A 92 15.44 -10.73 -6.53
C THR A 92 13.95 -10.95 -6.72
N TYR A 93 13.20 -10.65 -5.69
CA TYR A 93 11.75 -10.84 -5.69
C TYR A 93 11.06 -9.53 -5.35
N GLN A 94 9.80 -9.43 -5.75
CA GLN A 94 8.99 -8.27 -5.43
C GLN A 94 7.66 -8.76 -4.88
N LEU A 95 7.26 -8.21 -3.77
CA LEU A 95 5.94 -8.51 -3.21
C LEU A 95 5.02 -7.37 -3.61
N VAL A 96 3.97 -7.69 -4.35
CA VAL A 96 3.03 -6.69 -4.85
C VAL A 96 1.70 -6.91 -4.18
N VAL A 97 1.14 -5.85 -3.64
CA VAL A 97 -0.12 -5.90 -2.91
C VAL A 97 -1.15 -5.06 -3.65
N TYR A 98 -2.25 -5.71 -4.03
CA TYR A 98 -3.36 -5.05 -4.70
C TYR A 98 -4.52 -4.97 -3.71
N VAL A 99 -5.06 -3.80 -3.52
CA VAL A 99 -6.13 -3.59 -2.56
C VAL A 99 -7.35 -3.00 -3.24
N THR A 100 -8.51 -3.56 -2.96
CA THR A 100 -9.78 -3.00 -3.37
C THR A 100 -10.48 -2.55 -2.08
N PHE A 101 -10.82 -1.28 -2.02
CA PHE A 101 -11.41 -0.69 -0.83
C PHE A 101 -12.75 -0.10 -1.19
N ARG A 102 -13.81 -0.66 -0.61
CA ARG A 102 -15.17 -0.20 -0.90
C ARG A 102 -15.47 -0.27 -2.40
N GLY A 103 -14.98 -1.30 -3.04
CA GLY A 103 -15.24 -1.48 -4.47
C GLY A 103 -14.27 -0.75 -5.40
N ASP A 104 -13.40 0.11 -4.86
CA ASP A 104 -12.46 0.84 -5.69
C ASP A 104 -11.07 0.21 -5.63
N SER A 105 -10.48 0.00 -6.79
CA SER A 105 -9.13 -0.55 -6.84
C SER A 105 -8.12 0.56 -6.60
N LEU A 106 -7.22 0.33 -5.68
CA LEU A 106 -6.19 1.30 -5.36
C LEU A 106 -4.92 1.00 -6.15
N SER A 107 -4.00 1.95 -6.20
CA SER A 107 -2.72 1.72 -6.85
C SER A 107 -1.95 0.65 -6.08
N PRO A 108 -1.31 -0.28 -6.76
CA PRO A 108 -0.58 -1.35 -6.06
C PRO A 108 0.59 -0.80 -5.24
N VAL A 109 0.89 -1.47 -4.16
CA VAL A 109 2.01 -1.13 -3.30
C VAL A 109 2.97 -2.30 -3.34
N SER A 110 4.28 -2.06 -3.46
CA SER A 110 5.21 -3.16 -3.55
C SER A 110 6.49 -2.92 -2.78
N VAL A 111 7.16 -4.00 -2.42
CA VAL A 111 8.49 -3.95 -1.81
C VAL A 111 9.33 -5.01 -2.50
N SER A 112 10.62 -4.79 -2.57
CA SER A 112 11.54 -5.70 -3.24
C SER A 112 12.59 -6.21 -2.26
N GLY A 113 13.15 -7.36 -2.55
CA GLY A 113 14.23 -7.90 -1.76
C GLY A 113 14.98 -8.98 -2.52
N THR A 114 16.20 -9.24 -2.11
CA THR A 114 17.02 -10.30 -2.72
C THR A 114 17.23 -11.41 -1.69
N CYS A 115 16.98 -12.62 -2.14
CA CYS A 115 17.10 -13.79 -1.28
C CYS A 115 18.54 -14.16 -0.96
#